data_21dd329aceecc17d3d1038b089e0116b
#
_entry.id   21dd329aceecc17d3d1038b089e0116b
#
_cell.length_a   1.000
_cell.length_b   1.000
_cell.length_c   1.000
_cell.angle_alpha   90.00
_cell.angle_beta   90.00
_cell.angle_gamma   90.00
#
_symmetry.space_group_name_H-M   'P 1'
#
loop_
_entity.id
_entity.type
_entity.pdbx_description
1 polymer ?
#
loop_
_entity_poly.entity_id
_entity_poly.type
_entity_poly.pdbx_seq_one_letter_code
_entity_poly.pdbx_strand_id
1 'polypeptide(L)'
;MSKGPLFVNPGGPGGSGVDMVRLAGDILSKSVDGFYDIVGFDPRGIGASNTIRCFKDGTESKFFMANRNPVLSPGDNPSNHAAWLKAQANQCIAKNKDFLPFVSTAAVARDIDSLRDAFGQELTNYWGFSYGTFLGATYVNMFPDRVGRVILDGVTDPTTFSGELVNWIKTSLIHTEDGIDEFGASCEAAGPEKCALANPDKALAFDGQHYVAPTVRKYLNELITNPLLLSNQSTPGIVVQGEVANAFFLSLYKVANWPKIAAAFAEAIEYSIGDKLHDYLVEAETDRCPLVEDYTMSFIPVLCIDGTHADQPDLKSYMKGLEDASKVAPLAARLWGTAMMQCIYWDVKPAERYTGPWNQATKNKVLLIGATGDPVTPVESAAKLEVLMEGNGVFHKHNGWGHCSLGQPSKCTIKVIRDYFVDGIVPEKGSECAMEDQPFQPTASLQSFGDNGLSYQELSTLADAVHYAQRRV
;
A
#
# COMPACT_ATOMS: atom_id res chain seq x y z
N MET A 1 -17.29 22.98 -18.27
CA MET A 1 -18.17 21.79 -18.48
C MET A 1 -17.43 20.60 -17.90
N SER A 2 -18.14 19.70 -17.20
CA SER A 2 -17.56 18.44 -16.73
C SER A 2 -17.06 17.60 -17.90
N LYS A 3 -15.93 16.90 -17.70
CA LYS A 3 -15.36 15.91 -18.62
C LYS A 3 -15.88 14.49 -18.35
N GLY A 4 -16.90 14.37 -17.51
CA GLY A 4 -17.51 13.13 -17.10
C GLY A 4 -16.85 12.51 -15.85
N PRO A 5 -17.17 11.24 -15.55
CA PRO A 5 -16.65 10.56 -14.38
C PRO A 5 -15.15 10.32 -14.48
N LEU A 6 -14.44 10.49 -13.35
CA LEU A 6 -13.11 9.99 -13.08
C LEU A 6 -13.24 8.92 -12.00
N PHE A 7 -13.10 7.67 -12.39
CA PHE A 7 -13.10 6.56 -11.46
C PHE A 7 -11.79 6.52 -10.67
N VAL A 8 -11.88 6.33 -9.37
CA VAL A 8 -10.70 6.26 -8.48
C VAL A 8 -10.69 4.96 -7.69
N ASN A 9 -9.50 4.40 -7.51
CA ASN A 9 -9.29 3.20 -6.69
C ASN A 9 -8.03 3.34 -5.84
N PRO A 10 -8.13 3.23 -4.51
CA PRO A 10 -7.00 3.40 -3.59
C PRO A 10 -6.00 2.24 -3.63
N GLY A 11 -6.39 1.07 -4.12
CA GLY A 11 -5.55 -0.13 -4.10
C GLY A 11 -5.80 -1.06 -2.90
N GLY A 12 -4.75 -1.56 -2.34
CA GLY A 12 -4.73 -2.62 -1.34
C GLY A 12 -4.10 -3.90 -1.93
N PRO A 13 -4.86 -4.88 -2.53
CA PRO A 13 -6.30 -4.92 -2.82
C PRO A 13 -7.18 -4.86 -1.58
N GLY A 14 -8.44 -4.50 -1.76
CA GLY A 14 -9.39 -4.46 -0.65
C GLY A 14 -9.76 -3.05 -0.18
N GLY A 15 -9.09 -2.02 -0.68
CA GLY A 15 -9.39 -0.63 -0.35
C GLY A 15 -10.74 -0.15 -0.91
N SER A 16 -11.48 0.61 -0.09
CA SER A 16 -12.77 1.19 -0.45
C SER A 16 -12.59 2.48 -1.24
N GLY A 17 -13.03 2.50 -2.50
CA GLY A 17 -13.08 3.71 -3.30
C GLY A 17 -14.12 4.71 -2.79
N VAL A 18 -15.20 4.22 -2.20
CA VAL A 18 -16.24 5.05 -1.57
C VAL A 18 -15.67 5.81 -0.37
N ASP A 19 -14.93 5.15 0.51
CA ASP A 19 -14.29 5.82 1.65
C ASP A 19 -13.22 6.82 1.22
N MET A 20 -12.43 6.48 0.21
CA MET A 20 -11.44 7.42 -0.35
C MET A 20 -12.11 8.72 -0.82
N VAL A 21 -13.21 8.63 -1.58
CA VAL A 21 -13.93 9.82 -2.06
C VAL A 21 -14.63 10.55 -0.92
N ARG A 22 -15.18 9.84 0.06
CA ARG A 22 -15.78 10.46 1.25
C ARG A 22 -14.78 11.28 2.06
N LEU A 23 -13.54 10.82 2.15
CA LEU A 23 -12.48 11.46 2.95
C LEU A 23 -11.73 12.55 2.17
N ALA A 24 -11.54 12.39 0.87
CA ALA A 24 -10.67 13.27 0.08
C ALA A 24 -11.20 13.61 -1.32
N GLY A 25 -12.50 13.44 -1.58
CA GLY A 25 -13.09 13.72 -2.88
C GLY A 25 -12.92 15.17 -3.34
N ASP A 26 -13.00 16.13 -2.43
CA ASP A 26 -12.76 17.55 -2.72
C ASP A 26 -11.32 17.81 -3.15
N ILE A 27 -10.35 17.11 -2.54
CA ILE A 27 -8.92 17.25 -2.87
C ILE A 27 -8.64 16.64 -4.24
N LEU A 28 -9.21 15.45 -4.51
CA LEU A 28 -9.14 14.83 -5.84
C LEU A 28 -9.75 15.74 -6.92
N SER A 29 -10.91 16.35 -6.64
CA SER A 29 -11.55 17.29 -7.55
C SER A 29 -10.67 18.51 -7.82
N LYS A 30 -10.06 19.09 -6.78
CA LYS A 30 -9.10 20.21 -6.93
C LYS A 30 -7.88 19.79 -7.75
N SER A 31 -7.38 18.58 -7.60
CA SER A 31 -6.20 18.08 -8.35
C SER A 31 -6.44 18.06 -9.87
N VAL A 32 -7.69 18.07 -10.29
CA VAL A 32 -8.13 18.10 -11.71
C VAL A 32 -8.96 19.35 -12.03
N ASP A 33 -8.75 20.45 -11.31
CA ASP A 33 -9.42 21.76 -11.49
C ASP A 33 -10.97 21.67 -11.51
N GLY A 34 -11.56 20.66 -10.84
CA GLY A 34 -13.02 20.46 -10.83
C GLY A 34 -13.62 20.05 -12.18
N PHE A 35 -12.81 19.62 -13.14
CA PHE A 35 -13.30 19.21 -14.46
C PHE A 35 -13.94 17.83 -14.52
N TYR A 36 -13.80 17.03 -13.47
CA TYR A 36 -14.32 15.66 -13.42
C TYR A 36 -15.27 15.46 -12.25
N ASP A 37 -16.24 14.59 -12.46
CA ASP A 37 -17.07 14.05 -11.38
C ASP A 37 -16.29 12.87 -10.76
N ILE A 38 -15.77 13.05 -9.54
CA ILE A 38 -14.97 12.02 -8.87
C ILE A 38 -15.86 10.88 -8.41
N VAL A 39 -15.59 9.66 -8.89
CA VAL A 39 -16.41 8.48 -8.62
C VAL A 39 -15.55 7.40 -7.95
N GLY A 40 -15.78 7.22 -6.64
CA GLY A 40 -15.27 6.06 -5.90
C GLY A 40 -16.29 4.92 -5.95
N PHE A 41 -15.79 3.71 -6.14
CA PHE A 41 -16.61 2.50 -6.06
C PHE A 41 -15.88 1.44 -5.24
N ASP A 42 -16.64 0.59 -4.58
CA ASP A 42 -16.11 -0.56 -3.89
C ASP A 42 -16.13 -1.76 -4.85
N PRO A 43 -14.97 -2.34 -5.17
CA PRO A 43 -14.94 -3.58 -5.95
C PRO A 43 -15.77 -4.67 -5.27
N ARG A 44 -16.21 -5.65 -6.05
CA ARG A 44 -16.92 -6.82 -5.52
C ARG A 44 -16.12 -7.52 -4.42
N GLY A 45 -16.75 -7.84 -3.31
CA GLY A 45 -16.12 -8.40 -2.11
C GLY A 45 -15.58 -7.36 -1.12
N ILE A 46 -15.67 -6.06 -1.44
CA ILE A 46 -15.04 -4.98 -0.67
C ILE A 46 -16.10 -3.98 -0.21
N GLY A 47 -15.89 -3.38 0.97
CA GLY A 47 -16.70 -2.29 1.50
C GLY A 47 -18.19 -2.62 1.51
N ALA A 48 -19.00 -1.79 0.83
CA ALA A 48 -20.46 -1.98 0.71
C ALA A 48 -20.86 -2.92 -0.46
N SER A 49 -19.91 -3.41 -1.27
CA SER A 49 -20.19 -4.22 -2.47
C SER A 49 -20.06 -5.71 -2.20
N ASN A 50 -21.06 -6.28 -1.51
CA ASN A 50 -21.15 -7.71 -1.22
C ASN A 50 -19.90 -8.28 -0.53
N THR A 51 -19.64 -7.80 0.65
CA THR A 51 -18.42 -8.06 1.44
C THR A 51 -18.17 -9.54 1.71
N ILE A 52 -16.92 -9.98 1.62
CA ILE A 52 -16.51 -11.35 1.97
C ILE A 52 -16.44 -11.49 3.49
N ARG A 53 -17.35 -12.29 4.05
CA ARG A 53 -17.44 -12.52 5.49
C ARG A 53 -17.00 -13.94 5.83
N CYS A 54 -15.87 -14.06 6.51
CA CYS A 54 -15.31 -15.35 6.91
C CYS A 54 -15.76 -15.77 8.32
N PHE A 55 -16.17 -14.81 9.15
CA PHE A 55 -16.68 -15.03 10.51
C PHE A 55 -18.16 -14.68 10.59
N LYS A 56 -18.81 -15.12 11.66
CA LYS A 56 -20.21 -14.82 11.92
C LYS A 56 -20.40 -13.33 12.25
N ASP A 57 -19.50 -12.80 13.07
CA ASP A 57 -19.48 -11.43 13.55
C ASP A 57 -18.07 -11.03 13.99
N GLY A 58 -17.90 -9.76 14.34
CA GLY A 58 -16.62 -9.23 14.81
C GLY A 58 -16.12 -9.86 16.12
N THR A 59 -17.01 -10.39 16.96
CA THR A 59 -16.63 -11.09 18.20
C THR A 59 -15.97 -12.42 17.91
N GLU A 60 -16.56 -13.23 17.02
CA GLU A 60 -15.94 -14.49 16.57
C GLU A 60 -14.57 -14.22 15.92
N SER A 61 -14.48 -13.21 15.08
CA SER A 61 -13.22 -12.79 14.46
C SER A 61 -12.17 -12.43 15.48
N LYS A 62 -12.51 -11.54 16.42
CA LYS A 62 -11.57 -11.11 17.49
C LYS A 62 -11.11 -12.28 18.34
N PHE A 63 -12.02 -13.17 18.70
CA PHE A 63 -11.68 -14.37 19.47
C PHE A 63 -10.72 -15.28 18.71
N PHE A 64 -10.95 -15.43 17.41
CA PHE A 64 -10.08 -16.20 16.54
C PHE A 64 -8.71 -15.52 16.39
N MET A 65 -8.66 -14.20 16.24
CA MET A 65 -7.42 -13.44 16.05
C MET A 65 -6.62 -13.24 17.35
N ALA A 66 -7.27 -13.21 18.52
CA ALA A 66 -6.62 -12.94 19.82
C ALA A 66 -5.54 -13.96 20.19
N ASN A 67 -5.59 -15.17 19.67
CA ASN A 67 -4.62 -16.23 19.94
C ASN A 67 -3.54 -16.34 18.84
N ARG A 68 -3.43 -15.33 17.98
CA ARG A 68 -2.53 -15.34 16.83
C ARG A 68 -1.36 -14.40 17.05
N ASN A 69 -0.15 -14.88 16.81
CA ASN A 69 0.96 -14.01 16.50
C ASN A 69 0.77 -13.51 15.03
N PRO A 70 0.54 -12.21 14.79
CA PRO A 70 0.26 -11.69 13.46
C PRO A 70 1.45 -11.80 12.51
N VAL A 71 2.67 -11.89 13.05
CA VAL A 71 3.92 -11.94 12.29
C VAL A 71 4.80 -13.07 12.81
N LEU A 72 5.33 -13.88 11.89
CA LEU A 72 6.34 -14.89 12.24
C LEU A 72 7.67 -14.20 12.57
N SER A 73 8.03 -14.22 13.84
CA SER A 73 9.34 -13.79 14.31
C SER A 73 10.41 -14.87 14.06
N PRO A 74 11.70 -14.50 14.00
CA PRO A 74 12.77 -15.49 13.95
C PRO A 74 12.69 -16.46 15.13
N GLY A 75 12.63 -17.76 14.84
CA GLY A 75 12.49 -18.82 15.85
C GLY A 75 11.07 -19.33 16.09
N ASP A 76 10.04 -18.67 15.55
CA ASP A 76 8.66 -19.17 15.60
C ASP A 76 8.49 -20.45 14.80
N ASN A 77 7.53 -21.28 15.22
CA ASN A 77 7.18 -22.49 14.49
C ASN A 77 6.20 -22.17 13.35
N PRO A 78 6.64 -22.18 12.07
CA PRO A 78 5.80 -21.84 10.94
C PRO A 78 4.63 -22.82 10.75
N SER A 79 4.74 -24.06 11.21
CA SER A 79 3.68 -25.06 11.05
C SER A 79 2.43 -24.72 11.86
N ASN A 80 2.58 -24.18 13.07
CA ASN A 80 1.44 -23.74 13.89
C ASN A 80 0.73 -22.56 13.23
N HIS A 81 1.50 -21.58 12.76
CA HIS A 81 0.97 -20.43 12.06
C HIS A 81 0.25 -20.84 10.76
N ALA A 82 0.89 -21.70 9.98
CA ALA A 82 0.31 -22.24 8.75
C ALA A 82 -1.01 -23.01 8.98
N ALA A 83 -1.08 -23.85 10.03
CA ALA A 83 -2.30 -24.56 10.39
C ALA A 83 -3.45 -23.60 10.73
N TRP A 84 -3.13 -22.51 11.38
CA TRP A 84 -4.05 -21.45 11.76
C TRP A 84 -4.60 -20.72 10.52
N LEU A 85 -3.72 -20.29 9.61
CA LEU A 85 -4.10 -19.67 8.34
C LEU A 85 -4.91 -20.62 7.46
N LYS A 86 -4.59 -21.93 7.46
CA LYS A 86 -5.38 -22.94 6.76
C LYS A 86 -6.80 -23.05 7.30
N ALA A 87 -6.97 -23.02 8.64
CA ALA A 87 -8.29 -23.05 9.25
C ALA A 87 -9.12 -21.82 8.83
N GLN A 88 -8.51 -20.64 8.84
CA GLN A 88 -9.14 -19.40 8.38
C GLN A 88 -9.52 -19.46 6.89
N ALA A 89 -8.62 -19.89 6.01
CA ALA A 89 -8.88 -20.05 4.59
C ALA A 89 -10.05 -21.00 4.33
N ASN A 90 -10.04 -22.18 4.96
CA ASN A 90 -11.10 -23.18 4.82
C ASN A 90 -12.48 -22.65 5.24
N GLN A 91 -12.55 -21.92 6.37
CA GLN A 91 -13.79 -21.30 6.83
C GLN A 91 -14.28 -20.23 5.86
N CYS A 92 -13.36 -19.37 5.39
CA CYS A 92 -13.69 -18.32 4.45
C CYS A 92 -14.21 -18.88 3.12
N ILE A 93 -13.54 -19.89 2.56
CA ILE A 93 -13.94 -20.57 1.34
C ILE A 93 -15.30 -21.24 1.51
N ALA A 94 -15.51 -21.98 2.60
CA ALA A 94 -16.77 -22.66 2.85
C ALA A 94 -17.98 -21.72 2.91
N LYS A 95 -17.81 -20.53 3.51
CA LYS A 95 -18.88 -19.54 3.63
C LYS A 95 -19.15 -18.74 2.34
N ASN A 96 -18.16 -18.61 1.45
CA ASN A 96 -18.24 -17.74 0.28
C ASN A 96 -17.98 -18.46 -1.05
N LYS A 97 -18.04 -19.80 -1.10
CA LYS A 97 -17.65 -20.64 -2.24
C LYS A 97 -18.29 -20.24 -3.58
N ASP A 98 -19.54 -19.78 -3.56
CA ASP A 98 -20.29 -19.43 -4.75
C ASP A 98 -19.97 -18.01 -5.25
N PHE A 99 -19.34 -17.19 -4.42
CA PHE A 99 -18.99 -15.79 -4.72
C PHE A 99 -17.49 -15.58 -5.02
N LEU A 100 -16.63 -16.26 -4.28
CA LEU A 100 -15.18 -16.09 -4.40
C LEU A 100 -14.61 -16.24 -5.83
N PRO A 101 -15.12 -17.16 -6.69
CA PRO A 101 -14.62 -17.24 -8.07
C PRO A 101 -14.78 -15.96 -8.89
N PHE A 102 -15.61 -15.03 -8.45
CA PHE A 102 -15.96 -13.81 -9.16
C PHE A 102 -15.32 -12.54 -8.58
N VAL A 103 -14.39 -12.62 -7.62
CA VAL A 103 -13.75 -11.44 -7.02
C VAL A 103 -12.37 -11.12 -7.63
N SER A 104 -12.03 -11.74 -8.74
CA SER A 104 -10.78 -11.46 -9.46
C SER A 104 -10.72 -10.05 -10.04
N THR A 105 -9.52 -9.53 -10.24
CA THR A 105 -9.30 -8.21 -10.87
C THR A 105 -9.88 -8.14 -12.29
N ALA A 106 -9.85 -9.23 -13.07
CA ALA A 106 -10.51 -9.25 -14.37
C ALA A 106 -12.02 -9.02 -14.29
N ALA A 107 -12.68 -9.61 -13.27
CA ALA A 107 -14.10 -9.37 -13.04
C ALA A 107 -14.39 -7.91 -12.63
N VAL A 108 -13.55 -7.31 -11.79
CA VAL A 108 -13.67 -5.89 -11.41
C VAL A 108 -13.41 -4.95 -12.59
N ALA A 109 -12.49 -5.29 -13.50
CA ALA A 109 -12.29 -4.54 -14.76
C ALA A 109 -13.56 -4.52 -15.62
N ARG A 110 -14.33 -5.61 -15.65
CA ARG A 110 -15.64 -5.64 -16.31
C ARG A 110 -16.68 -4.79 -15.59
N ASP A 111 -16.62 -4.70 -14.27
CA ASP A 111 -17.50 -3.80 -13.48
C ASP A 111 -17.22 -2.33 -13.83
N ILE A 112 -15.93 -1.95 -13.95
CA ILE A 112 -15.56 -0.59 -14.38
C ILE A 112 -16.15 -0.29 -15.75
N ASP A 113 -16.09 -1.23 -16.69
CA ASP A 113 -16.67 -1.05 -18.01
C ASP A 113 -18.20 -0.92 -17.98
N SER A 114 -18.84 -1.69 -17.12
CA SER A 114 -20.29 -1.57 -16.90
C SER A 114 -20.67 -0.24 -16.26
N LEU A 115 -19.87 0.26 -15.31
CA LEU A 115 -20.04 1.60 -14.74
C LEU A 115 -19.86 2.69 -15.79
N ARG A 116 -18.81 2.62 -16.62
CA ARG A 116 -18.61 3.52 -17.76
C ARG A 116 -19.88 3.62 -18.62
N ASP A 117 -20.44 2.46 -18.98
CA ASP A 117 -21.66 2.37 -19.80
C ASP A 117 -22.88 2.97 -19.10
N ALA A 118 -23.06 2.66 -17.81
CA ALA A 118 -24.14 3.20 -17.00
C ALA A 118 -24.09 4.74 -16.86
N PHE A 119 -22.88 5.33 -16.88
CA PHE A 119 -22.68 6.78 -16.94
C PHE A 119 -22.83 7.35 -18.35
N GLY A 120 -23.12 6.52 -19.37
CA GLY A 120 -23.26 6.95 -20.77
C GLY A 120 -21.96 7.43 -21.40
N GLN A 121 -20.82 6.96 -20.93
CA GLN A 121 -19.49 7.38 -21.41
C GLN A 121 -18.95 6.46 -22.50
N GLU A 122 -18.36 7.03 -23.53
CA GLU A 122 -17.62 6.26 -24.54
C GLU A 122 -16.29 5.74 -23.99
N LEU A 123 -15.60 6.55 -23.16
CA LEU A 123 -14.27 6.27 -22.64
C LEU A 123 -14.25 6.29 -21.12
N THR A 124 -13.38 5.49 -20.53
CA THR A 124 -13.12 5.44 -19.08
C THR A 124 -11.97 6.35 -18.71
N ASN A 125 -12.20 7.28 -17.78
CA ASN A 125 -11.14 7.99 -17.08
C ASN A 125 -10.92 7.32 -15.75
N TYR A 126 -9.66 7.09 -15.38
CA TYR A 126 -9.31 6.30 -14.21
C TYR A 126 -8.03 6.79 -13.55
N TRP A 127 -8.01 6.81 -12.22
CA TRP A 127 -6.81 7.05 -11.43
C TRP A 127 -6.70 5.98 -10.35
N GLY A 128 -5.73 5.09 -10.52
CA GLY A 128 -5.49 3.99 -9.60
C GLY A 128 -4.17 4.13 -8.86
N PHE A 129 -4.21 3.81 -7.57
CA PHE A 129 -3.05 3.82 -6.68
C PHE A 129 -2.68 2.40 -6.27
N SER A 130 -1.37 2.08 -6.20
CA SER A 130 -0.92 0.79 -5.67
C SER A 130 -1.53 -0.40 -6.47
N TYR A 131 -2.18 -1.36 -5.81
CA TYR A 131 -2.95 -2.41 -6.50
C TYR A 131 -3.96 -1.84 -7.51
N GLY A 132 -4.52 -0.65 -7.28
CA GLY A 132 -5.38 0.01 -8.28
C GLY A 132 -4.70 0.20 -9.63
N THR A 133 -3.37 0.17 -9.68
CA THR A 133 -2.60 0.20 -10.94
C THR A 133 -2.63 -1.15 -11.66
N PHE A 134 -2.64 -2.27 -10.92
CA PHE A 134 -2.86 -3.59 -11.52
C PHE A 134 -4.28 -3.72 -12.08
N LEU A 135 -5.28 -3.21 -11.35
CA LEU A 135 -6.65 -3.12 -11.85
C LEU A 135 -6.74 -2.26 -13.10
N GLY A 136 -6.12 -1.07 -13.10
CA GLY A 136 -6.10 -0.18 -14.25
C GLY A 136 -5.35 -0.79 -15.45
N ALA A 137 -4.18 -1.42 -15.23
CA ALA A 137 -3.44 -2.12 -16.28
C ALA A 137 -4.26 -3.28 -16.87
N THR A 138 -4.98 -4.03 -16.05
CA THR A 138 -5.91 -5.07 -16.49
C THR A 138 -7.02 -4.47 -17.35
N TYR A 139 -7.66 -3.38 -16.87
CA TYR A 139 -8.74 -2.71 -17.60
C TYR A 139 -8.31 -2.24 -18.99
N VAL A 140 -7.20 -1.51 -19.08
CA VAL A 140 -6.77 -0.92 -20.35
C VAL A 140 -6.36 -1.98 -21.38
N ASN A 141 -5.91 -3.14 -20.93
CA ASN A 141 -5.58 -4.25 -21.81
C ASN A 141 -6.79 -5.13 -22.17
N MET A 142 -7.82 -5.20 -21.32
CA MET A 142 -9.08 -5.89 -21.64
C MET A 142 -9.99 -5.04 -22.54
N PHE A 143 -9.93 -3.71 -22.44
CA PHE A 143 -10.81 -2.76 -23.13
C PHE A 143 -10.03 -1.61 -23.80
N PRO A 144 -9.06 -1.91 -24.69
CA PRO A 144 -8.13 -0.90 -25.20
C PRO A 144 -8.80 0.25 -25.96
N ASP A 145 -9.90 -0.01 -26.66
CA ASP A 145 -10.66 1.00 -27.40
C ASP A 145 -11.47 1.94 -26.49
N ARG A 146 -11.62 1.61 -25.20
CA ARG A 146 -12.40 2.35 -24.22
C ARG A 146 -11.55 3.17 -23.25
N VAL A 147 -10.26 3.25 -23.48
CA VAL A 147 -9.31 3.99 -22.65
C VAL A 147 -9.42 5.49 -22.90
N GLY A 148 -9.81 6.24 -21.86
CA GLY A 148 -9.80 7.71 -21.81
C GLY A 148 -8.50 8.25 -21.23
N ARG A 149 -8.57 9.02 -20.16
CA ARG A 149 -7.44 9.46 -19.36
C ARG A 149 -7.21 8.48 -18.21
N VAL A 150 -6.06 7.82 -18.19
CA VAL A 150 -5.75 6.81 -17.17
C VAL A 150 -4.39 7.09 -16.57
N ILE A 151 -4.35 7.26 -15.24
CA ILE A 151 -3.11 7.35 -14.45
C ILE A 151 -3.00 6.11 -13.56
N LEU A 152 -1.82 5.51 -13.57
CA LEU A 152 -1.41 4.42 -12.69
C LEU A 152 -0.27 4.91 -11.81
N ASP A 153 -0.55 5.18 -10.52
CA ASP A 153 0.35 5.82 -9.57
C ASP A 153 0.81 4.83 -8.50
N GLY A 154 2.12 4.63 -8.39
CA GLY A 154 2.69 3.55 -7.57
C GLY A 154 2.42 2.19 -8.23
N VAL A 155 3.04 1.98 -9.40
CA VAL A 155 2.74 0.85 -10.29
C VAL A 155 3.15 -0.49 -9.67
N THR A 156 2.17 -1.37 -9.50
CA THR A 156 2.41 -2.79 -9.23
C THR A 156 2.83 -3.51 -10.52
N ASP A 157 3.95 -4.23 -10.48
CA ASP A 157 4.38 -5.06 -11.63
C ASP A 157 3.32 -6.14 -11.94
N PRO A 158 2.60 -6.02 -13.06
CA PRO A 158 1.49 -6.92 -13.34
C PRO A 158 1.93 -8.35 -13.63
N THR A 159 3.17 -8.57 -14.05
CA THR A 159 3.69 -9.90 -14.37
C THR A 159 4.03 -10.70 -13.12
N THR A 160 4.48 -10.03 -12.06
CA THR A 160 4.80 -10.69 -10.78
C THR A 160 3.58 -10.79 -9.88
N PHE A 161 2.69 -9.78 -9.87
CA PHE A 161 1.45 -9.81 -9.10
C PHE A 161 0.51 -10.94 -9.54
N SER A 162 0.34 -11.13 -10.86
CA SER A 162 -0.43 -12.25 -11.42
C SER A 162 0.34 -13.56 -11.46
N GLY A 163 1.58 -13.58 -10.97
CA GLY A 163 2.51 -14.70 -10.96
C GLY A 163 2.63 -15.39 -9.59
N GLU A 164 3.83 -15.88 -9.29
CA GLU A 164 4.15 -16.51 -8.01
C GLU A 164 4.28 -15.47 -6.89
N LEU A 165 3.54 -15.69 -5.81
CA LEU A 165 3.42 -14.79 -4.67
C LEU A 165 4.77 -14.41 -4.04
N VAL A 166 5.65 -15.39 -3.82
CA VAL A 166 6.96 -15.12 -3.20
C VAL A 166 7.85 -14.28 -4.10
N ASN A 167 7.76 -14.48 -5.42
CA ASN A 167 8.48 -13.65 -6.38
C ASN A 167 7.96 -12.21 -6.36
N TRP A 168 6.64 -12.02 -6.26
CA TRP A 168 6.06 -10.68 -6.11
C TRP A 168 6.52 -10.00 -4.82
N ILE A 169 6.50 -10.70 -3.66
CA ILE A 169 7.04 -10.17 -2.39
C ILE A 169 8.48 -9.69 -2.57
N LYS A 170 9.34 -10.53 -3.17
CA LYS A 170 10.75 -10.21 -3.37
C LYS A 170 10.97 -8.99 -4.28
N THR A 171 10.21 -8.87 -5.37
CA THR A 171 10.39 -7.79 -6.35
C THR A 171 9.73 -6.49 -5.94
N SER A 172 8.68 -6.53 -5.09
CA SER A 172 7.99 -5.35 -4.61
C SER A 172 8.73 -4.61 -3.49
N LEU A 173 9.52 -5.31 -2.68
CA LEU A 173 10.12 -4.77 -1.46
C LEU A 173 11.59 -4.34 -1.62
N ILE A 174 12.07 -4.17 -2.86
CA ILE A 174 13.51 -3.91 -3.12
C ILE A 174 14.01 -2.58 -2.57
N HIS A 175 13.15 -1.58 -2.39
CA HIS A 175 13.49 -0.26 -1.84
C HIS A 175 13.05 -0.06 -0.38
N THR A 176 12.56 -1.10 0.29
CA THR A 176 12.17 -0.98 1.71
C THR A 176 13.37 -0.64 2.59
N GLU A 177 14.50 -1.32 2.39
CA GLU A 177 15.71 -1.06 3.20
C GLU A 177 16.33 0.32 2.86
N ASP A 178 16.27 0.75 1.59
CA ASP A 178 16.68 2.09 1.19
C ASP A 178 15.83 3.16 1.90
N GLY A 179 14.52 2.92 2.07
CA GLY A 179 13.62 3.79 2.83
C GLY A 179 13.98 3.87 4.32
N ILE A 180 14.47 2.77 4.93
CA ILE A 180 14.96 2.76 6.31
C ILE A 180 16.26 3.57 6.42
N ASP A 181 17.17 3.41 5.47
CA ASP A 181 18.43 4.14 5.45
C ASP A 181 18.20 5.63 5.24
N GLU A 182 17.31 6.02 4.32
CA GLU A 182 16.93 7.42 4.13
C GLU A 182 16.23 8.03 5.35
N PHE A 183 15.32 7.28 6.00
CA PHE A 183 14.75 7.72 7.27
C PHE A 183 15.85 8.08 8.28
N GLY A 184 16.86 7.21 8.41
CA GLY A 184 17.99 7.43 9.30
C GLY A 184 18.83 8.64 8.92
N ALA A 185 19.25 8.72 7.67
CA ALA A 185 20.09 9.80 7.15
C ALA A 185 19.38 11.18 7.23
N SER A 186 18.12 11.23 6.85
CA SER A 186 17.30 12.44 6.95
C SER A 186 17.06 12.89 8.39
N CYS A 187 16.87 11.93 9.32
CA CYS A 187 16.77 12.22 10.76
C CYS A 187 18.07 12.84 11.30
N GLU A 188 19.22 12.24 10.99
CA GLU A 188 20.54 12.74 11.39
C GLU A 188 20.79 14.15 10.85
N ALA A 189 20.48 14.36 9.56
CA ALA A 189 20.63 15.66 8.91
C ALA A 189 19.70 16.73 9.50
N ALA A 190 18.53 16.36 9.97
CA ALA A 190 17.58 17.30 10.60
C ALA A 190 17.99 17.71 12.02
N GLY A 191 18.78 16.88 12.71
CA GLY A 191 19.26 17.13 14.06
C GLY A 191 18.22 16.91 15.17
N PRO A 192 18.67 16.98 16.44
CA PRO A 192 17.85 16.55 17.59
C PRO A 192 16.63 17.47 17.86
N GLU A 193 16.60 18.67 17.35
CA GLU A 193 15.44 19.57 17.47
C GLU A 193 14.24 19.13 16.62
N LYS A 194 14.50 18.42 15.51
CA LYS A 194 13.48 17.98 14.55
C LYS A 194 13.29 16.47 14.51
N CYS A 195 14.31 15.70 14.86
CA CYS A 195 14.25 14.26 14.97
C CYS A 195 14.75 13.79 16.34
N ALA A 196 13.89 13.19 17.12
CA ALA A 196 14.21 12.74 18.48
C ALA A 196 15.28 11.64 18.56
N LEU A 197 15.50 10.89 17.45
CA LEU A 197 16.57 9.88 17.34
C LEU A 197 17.93 10.46 16.96
N ALA A 198 18.02 11.72 16.57
CA ALA A 198 19.26 12.35 16.11
C ALA A 198 20.18 12.74 17.29
N ASN A 199 20.42 11.79 18.19
CA ASN A 199 21.35 11.94 19.31
C ASN A 199 22.36 10.77 19.31
N PRO A 200 23.61 10.99 18.85
CA PRO A 200 24.61 9.92 18.76
C PRO A 200 24.99 9.32 20.11
N ASP A 201 24.86 10.09 21.21
CA ASP A 201 25.15 9.59 22.56
C ASP A 201 24.15 8.54 23.07
N LYS A 202 22.98 8.49 22.43
CA LYS A 202 21.90 7.49 22.72
C LYS A 202 21.81 6.39 21.67
N ALA A 203 22.70 6.39 20.69
CA ALA A 203 22.70 5.39 19.63
C ALA A 203 23.03 4.00 20.16
N LEU A 204 22.28 2.98 19.72
CA LEU A 204 22.53 1.58 20.08
C LEU A 204 23.53 0.92 19.14
N ALA A 205 23.66 1.41 17.91
CA ALA A 205 24.57 0.87 16.91
C ALA A 205 25.03 1.95 15.92
N PHE A 206 26.18 1.70 15.28
CA PHE A 206 26.79 2.50 14.21
C PHE A 206 27.24 1.58 13.08
N ASP A 207 27.15 2.04 11.83
CA ASP A 207 27.71 1.36 10.66
C ASP A 207 28.96 2.07 10.10
N GLY A 208 29.60 2.91 10.92
CA GLY A 208 30.78 3.70 10.60
C GLY A 208 30.47 5.17 10.32
N GLN A 209 29.36 5.51 9.67
CA GLN A 209 28.95 6.88 9.36
C GLN A 209 27.58 7.21 9.97
N HIS A 210 26.62 6.30 9.89
CA HIS A 210 25.24 6.47 10.34
C HIS A 210 24.98 5.72 11.64
N TYR A 211 23.99 6.20 12.41
CA TYR A 211 23.63 5.60 13.69
C TYR A 211 22.12 5.45 13.88
N VAL A 212 21.27 6.25 13.24
CA VAL A 212 19.81 6.17 13.44
C VAL A 212 19.24 4.89 12.84
N ALA A 213 19.48 4.61 11.55
CA ALA A 213 19.00 3.40 10.92
C ALA A 213 19.58 2.12 11.57
N PRO A 214 20.91 2.02 11.85
CA PRO A 214 21.48 0.93 12.63
C PRO A 214 20.86 0.76 14.02
N THR A 215 20.58 1.86 14.71
CA THR A 215 19.91 1.83 16.03
C THR A 215 18.52 1.24 15.94
N VAL A 216 17.70 1.68 14.97
CA VAL A 216 16.35 1.16 14.78
C VAL A 216 16.38 -0.33 14.46
N ARG A 217 17.24 -0.77 13.54
CA ARG A 217 17.39 -2.19 13.21
C ARG A 217 17.81 -3.03 14.42
N LYS A 218 18.78 -2.56 15.19
CA LYS A 218 19.22 -3.22 16.42
C LYS A 218 18.09 -3.32 17.44
N TYR A 219 17.38 -2.22 17.67
CA TYR A 219 16.29 -2.17 18.63
C TYR A 219 15.15 -3.13 18.24
N LEU A 220 14.75 -3.17 16.98
CA LEU A 220 13.77 -4.13 16.47
C LEU A 220 14.20 -5.60 16.73
N ASN A 221 15.49 -5.91 16.60
CA ASN A 221 16.00 -7.24 16.93
C ASN A 221 15.95 -7.53 18.43
N GLU A 222 16.26 -6.55 19.29
CA GLU A 222 16.20 -6.70 20.74
C GLU A 222 14.77 -6.95 21.24
N LEU A 223 13.76 -6.37 20.60
CA LEU A 223 12.34 -6.58 20.92
C LEU A 223 11.85 -8.03 20.70
N ILE A 224 12.57 -8.86 19.93
CA ILE A 224 12.24 -10.28 19.75
C ILE A 224 12.25 -11.01 21.11
N THR A 225 13.21 -10.67 21.96
CA THR A 225 13.38 -11.30 23.28
C THR A 225 12.97 -10.43 24.45
N ASN A 226 12.81 -9.14 24.22
CA ASN A 226 12.50 -8.15 25.25
C ASN A 226 11.30 -7.27 24.82
N PRO A 227 10.06 -7.81 24.81
CA PRO A 227 8.89 -7.01 24.49
C PRO A 227 8.70 -5.87 25.49
N LEU A 228 8.13 -4.75 25.02
CA LEU A 228 7.89 -3.57 25.84
C LEU A 228 6.63 -3.73 26.69
N LEU A 229 6.69 -3.22 27.90
CA LEU A 229 5.53 -3.10 28.77
C LEU A 229 4.79 -1.78 28.50
N LEU A 230 3.47 -1.82 28.54
CA LEU A 230 2.63 -0.63 28.60
C LEU A 230 2.48 -0.18 30.04
N SER A 231 2.94 1.04 30.35
CA SER A 231 3.00 1.55 31.73
C SER A 231 1.87 2.53 32.06
N ASN A 232 1.36 3.27 31.08
CA ASN A 232 0.37 4.34 31.27
C ASN A 232 -1.03 3.99 30.73
N GLN A 233 -1.24 2.75 30.30
CA GLN A 233 -2.52 2.32 29.77
C GLN A 233 -3.47 1.85 30.88
N SER A 234 -4.77 2.08 30.68
CA SER A 234 -5.82 1.61 31.61
C SER A 234 -5.91 0.07 31.69
N THR A 235 -5.39 -0.61 30.68
CA THR A 235 -5.34 -2.07 30.60
C THR A 235 -3.89 -2.52 30.46
N PRO A 236 -3.42 -3.48 31.28
CA PRO A 236 -2.08 -4.03 31.12
C PRO A 236 -1.87 -4.63 29.75
N GLY A 237 -0.71 -4.40 29.14
CA GLY A 237 -0.40 -4.90 27.81
C GLY A 237 1.11 -4.93 27.54
N ILE A 238 1.43 -5.52 26.42
CA ILE A 238 2.80 -5.54 25.89
C ILE A 238 2.77 -5.11 24.42
N VAL A 239 3.88 -4.55 23.95
CA VAL A 239 4.13 -4.29 22.51
C VAL A 239 5.24 -5.23 22.07
N VAL A 240 4.96 -6.04 21.06
CA VAL A 240 5.90 -7.05 20.54
C VAL A 240 6.60 -6.57 19.27
N GLN A 241 7.72 -7.19 18.95
CA GLN A 241 8.55 -6.85 17.78
C GLN A 241 7.75 -6.75 16.47
N GLY A 242 6.85 -7.70 16.21
CA GLY A 242 6.06 -7.71 14.97
C GLY A 242 5.15 -6.49 14.81
N GLU A 243 4.56 -5.99 15.91
CA GLU A 243 3.72 -4.80 15.90
C GLU A 243 4.55 -3.54 15.62
N VAL A 244 5.70 -3.40 16.30
CA VAL A 244 6.62 -2.27 16.08
C VAL A 244 7.21 -2.27 14.67
N ALA A 245 7.59 -3.45 14.18
CA ALA A 245 8.08 -3.64 12.83
C ALA A 245 7.03 -3.23 11.78
N ASN A 246 5.77 -3.63 12.00
CA ASN A 246 4.66 -3.25 11.12
C ASN A 246 4.38 -1.74 11.17
N ALA A 247 4.35 -1.14 12.36
CA ALA A 247 4.17 0.31 12.52
C ALA A 247 5.27 1.10 11.79
N PHE A 248 6.52 0.68 11.95
CA PHE A 248 7.65 1.30 11.28
C PHE A 248 7.58 1.14 9.76
N PHE A 249 7.32 -0.07 9.28
CA PHE A 249 7.13 -0.32 7.85
C PHE A 249 6.02 0.55 7.24
N LEU A 250 4.86 0.63 7.90
CA LEU A 250 3.77 1.48 7.45
C LEU A 250 4.11 2.98 7.51
N SER A 251 5.00 3.40 8.41
CA SER A 251 5.48 4.79 8.45
C SER A 251 6.28 5.16 7.20
N LEU A 252 6.95 4.19 6.56
CA LEU A 252 7.70 4.41 5.33
C LEU A 252 6.80 4.78 4.13
N TYR A 253 5.50 4.50 4.20
CA TYR A 253 4.55 4.87 3.15
C TYR A 253 4.38 6.39 3.01
N LYS A 254 4.63 7.15 4.08
CA LYS A 254 4.41 8.60 4.09
C LYS A 254 5.48 9.31 4.92
N VAL A 255 6.28 10.11 4.26
CA VAL A 255 7.40 10.85 4.87
C VAL A 255 6.94 11.75 6.04
N ALA A 256 5.73 12.32 5.95
CA ALA A 256 5.15 13.13 7.03
C ALA A 256 4.94 12.38 8.36
N ASN A 257 4.95 11.05 8.36
CA ASN A 257 4.85 10.22 9.56
C ASN A 257 6.21 10.00 10.27
N TRP A 258 7.32 10.27 9.59
CA TRP A 258 8.65 9.99 10.09
C TRP A 258 8.99 10.68 11.41
N PRO A 259 8.66 11.97 11.63
CA PRO A 259 8.92 12.60 12.93
C PRO A 259 8.19 11.94 14.09
N LYS A 260 6.96 11.48 13.85
CA LYS A 260 6.12 10.85 14.89
C LYS A 260 6.66 9.48 15.30
N ILE A 261 6.99 8.64 14.31
CA ILE A 261 7.56 7.31 14.61
C ILE A 261 8.96 7.42 15.22
N ALA A 262 9.78 8.41 14.81
CA ALA A 262 11.08 8.68 15.41
C ALA A 262 10.95 9.06 16.91
N ALA A 263 9.96 9.87 17.26
CA ALA A 263 9.71 10.24 18.66
C ALA A 263 9.24 9.02 19.48
N ALA A 264 8.46 8.12 18.90
CA ALA A 264 8.02 6.89 19.55
C ALA A 264 9.20 5.93 19.80
N PHE A 265 10.08 5.74 18.81
CA PHE A 265 11.30 4.94 19.00
C PHE A 265 12.25 5.56 20.04
N ALA A 266 12.44 6.88 20.02
CA ALA A 266 13.33 7.55 20.97
C ALA A 266 12.86 7.33 22.41
N GLU A 267 11.55 7.43 22.68
CA GLU A 267 10.99 7.15 24.01
C GLU A 267 11.18 5.69 24.40
N ALA A 268 10.88 4.78 23.49
CA ALA A 268 10.99 3.35 23.76
C ALA A 268 12.44 2.92 24.06
N ILE A 269 13.41 3.47 23.31
CA ILE A 269 14.84 3.20 23.52
C ILE A 269 15.34 3.81 24.85
N GLU A 270 14.93 5.03 25.16
CA GLU A 270 15.44 5.74 26.34
C GLU A 270 14.84 5.22 27.66
N TYR A 271 13.54 4.93 27.66
CA TYR A 271 12.82 4.62 28.90
C TYR A 271 12.31 3.18 28.99
N SER A 272 12.48 2.37 27.95
CA SER A 272 11.92 1.01 27.83
C SER A 272 10.39 0.98 28.04
N ILE A 273 9.71 2.01 27.52
CA ILE A 273 8.25 2.20 27.61
C ILE A 273 7.66 2.11 26.19
N GLY A 274 6.58 1.33 26.05
CA GLY A 274 5.93 1.09 24.77
C GLY A 274 4.74 2.01 24.46
N ASP A 275 4.41 2.99 25.31
CA ASP A 275 3.14 3.72 25.24
C ASP A 275 2.99 4.53 23.93
N LYS A 276 3.99 5.30 23.51
CA LYS A 276 3.92 6.04 22.24
C LYS A 276 3.91 5.14 21.00
N LEU A 277 4.63 4.01 21.05
CA LEU A 277 4.55 3.02 19.97
C LEU A 277 3.15 2.41 19.90
N HIS A 278 2.56 2.09 21.06
CA HIS A 278 1.19 1.61 21.15
C HIS A 278 0.20 2.66 20.66
N ASP A 279 0.31 3.91 21.09
CA ASP A 279 -0.56 5.00 20.64
C ASP A 279 -0.46 5.19 19.12
N TYR A 280 0.75 5.10 18.56
CA TYR A 280 0.95 5.15 17.10
C TYR A 280 0.23 4.00 16.37
N LEU A 281 0.26 2.79 16.94
CA LEU A 281 -0.45 1.62 16.41
C LEU A 281 -1.97 1.79 16.52
N VAL A 282 -2.45 2.25 17.68
CA VAL A 282 -3.88 2.40 17.99
C VAL A 282 -4.50 3.55 17.21
N GLU A 283 -3.83 4.68 17.02
CA GLU A 283 -4.35 5.77 16.19
C GLU A 283 -4.61 5.31 14.74
N ALA A 284 -3.85 4.33 14.27
CA ALA A 284 -4.13 3.70 12.99
C ALA A 284 -5.43 2.86 12.99
N GLU A 285 -5.98 2.54 14.17
CA GLU A 285 -7.15 1.67 14.36
C GLU A 285 -8.38 2.38 14.94
N THR A 286 -8.23 3.57 15.60
CA THR A 286 -9.26 4.17 16.47
C THR A 286 -10.50 4.74 15.79
N ASP A 287 -10.55 4.84 14.49
CA ASP A 287 -11.78 5.22 13.78
C ASP A 287 -12.80 4.07 13.66
N ARG A 288 -12.57 2.95 14.34
CA ARG A 288 -13.42 1.77 14.28
C ARG A 288 -14.14 1.54 15.59
N CYS A 289 -15.47 1.50 15.56
CA CYS A 289 -16.24 0.93 16.67
C CYS A 289 -16.01 -0.60 16.71
N PRO A 290 -15.24 -1.12 17.67
CA PRO A 290 -14.78 -2.51 17.63
C PRO A 290 -15.90 -3.56 17.84
N LEU A 291 -17.13 -3.12 18.15
CA LEU A 291 -18.25 -4.02 18.48
C LEU A 291 -19.24 -4.20 17.31
N VAL A 292 -19.15 -3.40 16.25
CA VAL A 292 -20.16 -3.38 15.17
C VAL A 292 -19.60 -3.82 13.81
N GLU A 293 -18.29 -3.84 13.62
CA GLU A 293 -17.73 -4.25 12.32
C GLU A 293 -17.63 -5.77 12.20
N ASP A 294 -18.38 -6.31 11.24
CA ASP A 294 -18.11 -7.61 10.66
C ASP A 294 -16.69 -7.59 10.09
N TYR A 295 -15.82 -8.43 10.62
CA TYR A 295 -14.48 -8.56 10.09
C TYR A 295 -14.55 -9.12 8.67
N THR A 296 -14.21 -8.27 7.73
CA THR A 296 -14.25 -8.62 6.32
C THR A 296 -12.84 -8.93 5.85
N MET A 297 -12.69 -9.98 5.06
CA MET A 297 -11.42 -10.29 4.41
C MET A 297 -11.51 -9.86 2.95
N SER A 298 -10.88 -8.74 2.63
CA SER A 298 -10.91 -8.18 1.27
C SER A 298 -9.59 -8.37 0.53
N PHE A 299 -8.46 -8.21 1.22
CA PHE A 299 -7.11 -8.31 0.62
C PHE A 299 -6.76 -9.73 0.16
N ILE A 300 -6.77 -10.67 1.06
CA ILE A 300 -6.31 -12.06 0.83
C ILE A 300 -7.11 -12.76 -0.28
N PRO A 301 -8.45 -12.70 -0.32
CA PRO A 301 -9.21 -13.34 -1.39
C PRO A 301 -8.82 -12.85 -2.78
N VAL A 302 -8.71 -11.54 -2.98
CA VAL A 302 -8.35 -10.95 -4.28
C VAL A 302 -6.92 -11.34 -4.66
N LEU A 303 -5.96 -11.14 -3.74
CA LEU A 303 -4.57 -11.50 -3.96
C LEU A 303 -4.40 -12.97 -4.31
N CYS A 304 -5.02 -13.87 -3.53
CA CYS A 304 -4.87 -15.30 -3.72
C CYS A 304 -5.56 -15.81 -4.99
N ILE A 305 -6.57 -15.12 -5.50
CA ILE A 305 -7.30 -15.50 -6.70
C ILE A 305 -6.60 -14.99 -7.97
N ASP A 306 -5.97 -13.82 -7.92
CA ASP A 306 -5.30 -13.23 -9.08
C ASP A 306 -3.93 -13.86 -9.40
N GLY A 307 -3.24 -14.41 -8.38
CA GLY A 307 -1.95 -15.08 -8.56
C GLY A 307 -2.05 -16.47 -9.22
N THR A 308 -0.91 -17.02 -9.65
CA THR A 308 -0.82 -18.39 -10.24
C THR A 308 -0.67 -19.44 -9.14
N HIS A 309 -1.67 -19.58 -8.30
CA HIS A 309 -1.60 -20.51 -7.17
C HIS A 309 -1.99 -21.98 -7.52
N ALA A 310 -2.18 -22.28 -8.80
CA ALA A 310 -2.52 -23.63 -9.25
C ALA A 310 -1.41 -24.66 -8.98
N ASP A 311 -0.15 -24.18 -8.89
CA ASP A 311 1.05 -24.95 -8.55
C ASP A 311 1.62 -24.50 -7.19
N GLN A 312 0.76 -24.34 -6.20
CA GLN A 312 1.12 -23.79 -4.89
C GLN A 312 2.33 -24.50 -4.29
N PRO A 313 3.36 -23.76 -3.87
CA PRO A 313 4.43 -24.34 -3.12
C PRO A 313 3.86 -24.95 -1.83
N ASP A 314 4.38 -26.09 -1.42
CA ASP A 314 4.15 -26.57 -0.06
C ASP A 314 4.73 -25.58 0.97
N LEU A 315 4.36 -25.70 2.22
CA LEU A 315 4.83 -24.80 3.27
C LEU A 315 6.36 -24.67 3.30
N LYS A 316 7.08 -25.79 3.04
CA LYS A 316 8.55 -25.80 3.05
C LYS A 316 9.13 -24.95 1.93
N SER A 317 8.58 -25.08 0.73
CA SER A 317 8.98 -24.27 -0.44
C SER A 317 8.63 -22.81 -0.26
N TYR A 318 7.46 -22.51 0.30
CA TYR A 318 7.05 -21.14 0.63
C TYR A 318 8.02 -20.50 1.64
N MET A 319 8.33 -21.19 2.73
CA MET A 319 9.25 -20.69 3.77
C MET A 319 10.66 -20.45 3.23
N LYS A 320 11.15 -21.31 2.32
CA LYS A 320 12.42 -21.09 1.64
C LYS A 320 12.41 -19.84 0.77
N GLY A 321 11.35 -19.63 0.01
CA GLY A 321 11.19 -18.42 -0.81
C GLY A 321 11.09 -17.17 0.06
N LEU A 322 10.39 -17.23 1.19
CA LEU A 322 10.30 -16.14 2.15
C LEU A 322 11.66 -15.83 2.80
N GLU A 323 12.46 -16.83 3.09
CA GLU A 323 13.84 -16.64 3.54
C GLU A 323 14.69 -15.91 2.49
N ASP A 324 14.53 -16.28 1.20
CA ASP A 324 15.23 -15.59 0.11
C ASP A 324 14.74 -14.16 -0.09
N ALA A 325 13.43 -13.88 0.05
CA ALA A 325 12.89 -12.52 0.05
C ALA A 325 13.38 -11.69 1.25
N SER A 326 13.55 -12.33 2.43
CA SER A 326 14.07 -11.67 3.63
C SER A 326 15.56 -11.27 3.54
N LYS A 327 16.29 -11.75 2.54
CA LYS A 327 17.66 -11.26 2.24
C LYS A 327 17.62 -9.90 1.53
N VAL A 328 16.53 -9.60 0.82
CA VAL A 328 16.30 -8.33 0.13
C VAL A 328 15.68 -7.30 1.06
N ALA A 329 14.64 -7.69 1.79
CA ALA A 329 13.89 -6.84 2.71
C ALA A 329 13.67 -7.57 4.04
N PRO A 330 14.66 -7.59 4.95
CA PRO A 330 14.60 -8.32 6.22
C PRO A 330 13.39 -7.99 7.08
N LEU A 331 13.01 -6.73 7.13
CA LEU A 331 11.85 -6.25 7.88
C LEU A 331 10.53 -6.63 7.18
N ALA A 332 10.33 -6.14 5.97
CA ALA A 332 9.03 -6.15 5.31
C ALA A 332 8.66 -7.52 4.71
N ALA A 333 9.63 -8.32 4.26
CA ALA A 333 9.33 -9.62 3.67
C ALA A 333 8.67 -10.56 4.67
N ARG A 334 9.06 -10.54 5.94
CA ARG A 334 8.42 -11.35 6.99
C ARG A 334 7.01 -10.87 7.29
N LEU A 335 6.79 -9.55 7.35
CA LEU A 335 5.46 -8.96 7.54
C LEU A 335 4.50 -9.41 6.43
N TRP A 336 4.86 -9.17 5.19
CA TRP A 336 4.05 -9.54 4.03
C TRP A 336 3.92 -11.05 3.87
N GLY A 337 5.03 -11.76 3.95
CA GLY A 337 5.04 -13.21 3.76
C GLY A 337 4.24 -13.95 4.82
N THR A 338 4.21 -13.47 6.07
CA THR A 338 3.37 -14.07 7.11
C THR A 338 1.88 -13.91 6.76
N ALA A 339 1.46 -12.71 6.41
CA ALA A 339 0.06 -12.44 6.05
C ALA A 339 -0.38 -13.21 4.80
N MET A 340 0.48 -13.25 3.79
CA MET A 340 0.20 -13.84 2.47
C MET A 340 0.36 -15.37 2.43
N MET A 341 0.97 -15.99 3.45
CA MET A 341 1.09 -17.46 3.54
C MET A 341 -0.28 -18.15 3.44
N GLN A 342 -1.35 -17.46 3.77
CA GLN A 342 -2.71 -18.00 3.64
C GLN A 342 -3.03 -18.44 2.21
N CYS A 343 -2.44 -17.80 1.20
CA CYS A 343 -2.69 -18.12 -0.20
C CYS A 343 -2.30 -19.56 -0.57
N ILE A 344 -1.33 -20.17 0.12
CA ILE A 344 -1.00 -21.59 -0.12
C ILE A 344 -2.13 -22.56 0.24
N TYR A 345 -3.18 -22.09 0.94
CA TYR A 345 -4.36 -22.88 1.33
C TYR A 345 -5.63 -22.39 0.65
N TRP A 346 -5.50 -21.46 -0.30
CA TRP A 346 -6.63 -20.83 -0.97
C TRP A 346 -6.98 -21.57 -2.27
N ASP A 347 -7.70 -22.71 -2.15
CA ASP A 347 -8.10 -23.53 -3.30
C ASP A 347 -9.39 -22.99 -3.94
N VAL A 348 -9.31 -21.79 -4.51
CA VAL A 348 -10.41 -21.18 -5.28
C VAL A 348 -9.90 -20.79 -6.66
N LYS A 349 -10.55 -21.34 -7.69
CA LYS A 349 -10.25 -20.96 -9.08
C LYS A 349 -11.09 -19.77 -9.50
N PRO A 350 -10.50 -18.69 -10.03
CA PRO A 350 -11.27 -17.57 -10.56
C PRO A 350 -12.09 -18.00 -11.79
N ALA A 351 -13.28 -17.43 -11.93
CA ALA A 351 -14.08 -17.58 -13.15
C ALA A 351 -13.40 -16.94 -14.35
N GLU A 352 -12.66 -15.89 -14.12
CA GLU A 352 -11.81 -15.19 -15.10
C GLU A 352 -10.57 -14.64 -14.42
N ARG A 353 -9.42 -14.72 -15.09
CA ARG A 353 -8.15 -14.12 -14.65
C ARG A 353 -7.45 -13.52 -15.85
N TYR A 354 -6.79 -12.38 -15.69
CA TYR A 354 -5.99 -11.75 -16.72
C TYR A 354 -4.51 -11.78 -16.31
N THR A 355 -3.69 -12.39 -17.17
CA THR A 355 -2.24 -12.51 -16.96
C THR A 355 -1.41 -11.93 -18.11
N GLY A 356 -2.06 -11.09 -18.92
CA GLY A 356 -1.50 -10.51 -20.14
C GLY A 356 -2.18 -11.06 -21.42
N PRO A 357 -1.77 -10.59 -22.55
CA PRO A 357 -0.64 -9.67 -22.80
C PRO A 357 -0.90 -8.25 -22.33
N TRP A 358 0.20 -7.51 -22.02
CA TRP A 358 0.14 -6.14 -21.48
C TRP A 358 0.42 -5.05 -22.54
N ASN A 359 0.30 -5.36 -23.82
CA ASN A 359 0.68 -4.51 -24.95
C ASN A 359 -0.46 -4.17 -25.90
N GLN A 360 -1.70 -4.23 -25.44
CA GLN A 360 -2.84 -3.87 -26.29
C GLN A 360 -2.75 -2.40 -26.71
N ALA A 361 -3.08 -2.13 -27.99
CA ALA A 361 -3.07 -0.78 -28.56
C ALA A 361 -4.23 0.04 -27.98
N THR A 362 -3.96 0.86 -26.98
CA THR A 362 -4.96 1.68 -26.30
C THR A 362 -5.32 2.94 -27.09
N LYS A 363 -6.59 3.38 -27.02
CA LYS A 363 -7.08 4.59 -27.72
C LYS A 363 -6.33 5.86 -27.30
N ASN A 364 -5.95 5.97 -26.02
CA ASN A 364 -5.14 7.04 -25.47
C ASN A 364 -3.95 6.48 -24.69
N LYS A 365 -2.87 7.28 -24.56
CA LYS A 365 -1.71 6.91 -23.76
C LYS A 365 -2.09 6.84 -22.28
N VAL A 366 -1.50 5.90 -21.56
CA VAL A 366 -1.63 5.72 -20.11
C VAL A 366 -0.44 6.37 -19.41
N LEU A 367 -0.68 7.22 -18.42
CA LEU A 367 0.38 7.81 -17.62
C LEU A 367 0.73 6.86 -16.46
N LEU A 368 2.01 6.50 -16.36
CA LEU A 368 2.56 5.62 -15.31
C LEU A 368 3.44 6.47 -14.39
N ILE A 369 3.16 6.50 -13.10
CA ILE A 369 3.96 7.24 -12.12
C ILE A 369 4.62 6.24 -11.17
N GLY A 370 5.94 6.38 -10.99
CA GLY A 370 6.71 5.59 -10.05
C GLY A 370 7.60 6.47 -9.18
N ALA A 371 7.55 6.27 -7.87
CA ALA A 371 8.39 6.98 -6.90
C ALA A 371 9.70 6.22 -6.64
N THR A 372 10.83 6.94 -6.60
CA THR A 372 12.16 6.33 -6.45
C THR A 372 12.36 5.60 -5.13
N GLY A 373 11.74 6.08 -4.07
CA GLY A 373 11.81 5.49 -2.73
C GLY A 373 10.49 4.85 -2.29
N ASP A 374 9.71 4.30 -3.22
CA ASP A 374 8.48 3.59 -2.87
C ASP A 374 8.82 2.23 -2.23
N PRO A 375 8.41 1.99 -0.96
CA PRO A 375 8.79 0.78 -0.24
C PRO A 375 8.09 -0.48 -0.72
N VAL A 376 7.06 -0.39 -1.58
CA VAL A 376 6.20 -1.53 -1.95
C VAL A 376 5.83 -1.61 -3.44
N THR A 377 5.86 -0.48 -4.16
CA THR A 377 5.65 -0.44 -5.62
C THR A 377 6.83 0.28 -6.28
N PRO A 378 7.98 -0.40 -6.38
CA PRO A 378 9.23 0.22 -6.77
C PRO A 378 9.14 0.85 -8.16
N VAL A 379 9.88 1.94 -8.35
CA VAL A 379 9.92 2.72 -9.60
C VAL A 379 10.21 1.86 -10.84
N GLU A 380 10.97 0.78 -10.69
CA GLU A 380 11.27 -0.19 -11.72
C GLU A 380 10.03 -0.90 -12.26
N SER A 381 8.99 -1.05 -11.44
CA SER A 381 7.71 -1.64 -11.88
C SER A 381 7.00 -0.74 -12.89
N ALA A 382 7.03 0.59 -12.68
CA ALA A 382 6.47 1.56 -13.63
C ALA A 382 7.27 1.58 -14.94
N ALA A 383 8.59 1.61 -14.85
CA ALA A 383 9.48 1.56 -16.01
C ALA A 383 9.30 0.24 -16.80
N LYS A 384 9.13 -0.89 -16.10
CA LYS A 384 8.86 -2.19 -16.75
C LYS A 384 7.50 -2.20 -17.44
N LEU A 385 6.47 -1.65 -16.83
CA LEU A 385 5.15 -1.58 -17.45
C LEU A 385 5.16 -0.68 -18.69
N GLU A 386 5.90 0.44 -18.71
CA GLU A 386 6.10 1.25 -19.92
C GLU A 386 6.64 0.39 -21.08
N VAL A 387 7.67 -0.41 -20.81
CA VAL A 387 8.26 -1.32 -21.83
C VAL A 387 7.24 -2.35 -22.29
N LEU A 388 6.51 -2.98 -21.35
CA LEU A 388 5.49 -3.99 -21.66
C LEU A 388 4.34 -3.42 -22.50
N MET A 389 3.98 -2.15 -22.31
CA MET A 389 2.89 -1.49 -23.04
C MET A 389 3.28 -1.05 -24.48
N GLU A 390 4.51 -1.30 -24.95
CA GLU A 390 4.97 -1.06 -26.31
C GLU A 390 4.59 0.33 -26.86
N GLY A 391 4.83 1.37 -26.06
CA GLY A 391 4.54 2.76 -26.41
C GLY A 391 3.11 3.23 -26.11
N ASN A 392 2.23 2.43 -25.55
CA ASN A 392 0.91 2.86 -25.07
C ASN A 392 0.98 3.44 -23.64
N GLY A 393 2.00 3.09 -22.86
CA GLY A 393 2.33 3.72 -21.57
C GLY A 393 3.37 4.82 -21.71
N VAL A 394 3.33 5.83 -20.84
CA VAL A 394 4.35 6.86 -20.69
C VAL A 394 4.72 6.96 -19.22
N PHE A 395 5.98 6.68 -18.91
CA PHE A 395 6.50 6.69 -17.56
C PHE A 395 6.97 8.09 -17.15
N HIS A 396 6.50 8.54 -15.97
CA HIS A 396 6.93 9.74 -15.27
C HIS A 396 7.57 9.34 -13.94
N LYS A 397 8.80 9.78 -13.71
CA LYS A 397 9.55 9.47 -12.51
C LYS A 397 9.35 10.54 -11.44
N HIS A 398 8.91 10.12 -10.27
CA HIS A 398 8.76 10.94 -9.08
C HIS A 398 9.97 10.68 -8.16
N ASN A 399 10.89 11.65 -8.03
CA ASN A 399 12.12 11.50 -7.25
C ASN A 399 11.86 11.74 -5.76
N GLY A 400 10.96 10.96 -5.16
CA GLY A 400 10.52 11.08 -3.76
C GLY A 400 10.47 9.76 -3.03
N TRP A 401 10.22 9.84 -1.73
CA TRP A 401 10.10 8.74 -0.80
C TRP A 401 8.63 8.49 -0.43
N GLY A 402 8.35 7.25 -0.05
CA GLY A 402 7.01 6.85 0.33
C GLY A 402 6.19 6.24 -0.80
N HIS A 403 5.01 5.75 -0.45
CA HIS A 403 4.19 4.95 -1.35
C HIS A 403 3.36 5.81 -2.28
N CYS A 404 3.45 5.56 -3.58
CA CYS A 404 2.89 6.37 -4.66
C CYS A 404 3.47 7.81 -4.66
N SER A 405 3.03 8.66 -5.58
CA SER A 405 3.45 10.07 -5.62
C SER A 405 2.97 10.89 -4.42
N LEU A 406 2.02 10.35 -3.66
CA LEU A 406 1.43 10.99 -2.48
C LEU A 406 2.24 10.76 -1.20
N GLY A 407 3.18 9.81 -1.17
CA GLY A 407 4.02 9.53 -0.01
C GLY A 407 4.90 10.71 0.39
N GLN A 408 5.38 11.47 -0.61
CA GLN A 408 6.05 12.77 -0.48
C GLN A 408 5.59 13.67 -1.64
N PRO A 409 4.50 14.43 -1.51
CA PRO A 409 3.92 15.19 -2.62
C PRO A 409 4.87 16.22 -3.22
N SER A 410 4.83 16.38 -4.56
CA SER A 410 5.60 17.38 -5.32
C SER A 410 4.68 18.23 -6.19
N LYS A 411 4.92 19.53 -6.23
CA LYS A 411 4.23 20.50 -7.11
C LYS A 411 4.37 20.10 -8.58
N CYS A 412 5.57 19.69 -8.94
CA CYS A 412 5.90 19.28 -10.29
C CYS A 412 5.06 18.08 -10.71
N THR A 413 4.98 17.00 -9.90
CA THR A 413 4.19 15.79 -10.21
C THR A 413 2.69 16.10 -10.22
N ILE A 414 2.19 16.88 -9.28
CA ILE A 414 0.77 17.31 -9.27
C ILE A 414 0.41 18.09 -10.54
N LYS A 415 1.33 18.96 -11.02
CA LYS A 415 1.12 19.65 -12.29
C LYS A 415 1.07 18.67 -13.47
N VAL A 416 1.93 17.67 -13.52
CA VAL A 416 1.90 16.63 -14.58
C VAL A 416 0.56 15.88 -14.56
N ILE A 417 0.07 15.49 -13.39
CA ILE A 417 -1.23 14.84 -13.20
C ILE A 417 -2.36 15.73 -13.72
N ARG A 418 -2.38 16.99 -13.29
CA ARG A 418 -3.35 17.99 -13.72
C ARG A 418 -3.33 18.18 -15.25
N ASP A 419 -2.17 18.44 -15.82
CA ASP A 419 -2.02 18.70 -17.25
C ASP A 419 -2.45 17.49 -18.09
N TYR A 420 -2.18 16.28 -17.63
CA TYR A 420 -2.62 15.05 -18.29
C TYR A 420 -4.14 14.90 -18.27
N PHE A 421 -4.80 15.06 -17.11
CA PHE A 421 -6.25 14.93 -17.01
C PHE A 421 -6.98 16.11 -17.66
N VAL A 422 -6.56 17.34 -17.38
CA VAL A 422 -7.30 18.53 -17.79
C VAL A 422 -7.01 18.89 -19.25
N ASP A 423 -5.75 18.92 -19.66
CA ASP A 423 -5.34 19.41 -20.97
C ASP A 423 -4.99 18.29 -21.95
N GLY A 424 -4.87 17.05 -21.44
CA GLY A 424 -4.50 15.88 -22.23
C GLY A 424 -3.02 15.87 -22.63
N ILE A 425 -2.21 16.63 -21.93
CA ILE A 425 -0.77 16.73 -22.18
C ILE A 425 -0.10 15.48 -21.61
N VAL A 426 0.47 14.68 -22.48
CA VAL A 426 1.28 13.53 -22.12
C VAL A 426 2.70 14.02 -21.87
N PRO A 427 3.34 13.74 -20.72
CA PRO A 427 4.71 14.17 -20.48
C PRO A 427 5.67 13.54 -21.48
N GLU A 428 6.81 14.19 -21.71
CA GLU A 428 7.87 13.66 -22.56
C GLU A 428 8.48 12.39 -21.95
N LYS A 429 9.00 11.51 -22.80
CA LYS A 429 9.72 10.32 -22.36
C LYS A 429 10.92 10.72 -21.50
N GLY A 430 11.04 10.09 -20.33
CA GLY A 430 12.09 10.39 -19.36
C GLY A 430 11.80 11.63 -18.50
N SER A 431 10.55 12.11 -18.48
CA SER A 431 10.15 13.19 -17.59
C SER A 431 10.32 12.78 -16.13
N GLU A 432 10.83 13.69 -15.31
CA GLU A 432 11.00 13.47 -13.88
C GLU A 432 10.76 14.75 -13.07
N CYS A 433 10.35 14.58 -11.83
CA CYS A 433 10.14 15.64 -10.87
C CYS A 433 11.01 15.44 -9.62
N ALA A 434 11.74 16.47 -9.22
CA ALA A 434 12.43 16.51 -7.93
C ALA A 434 11.46 16.90 -6.80
N MET A 435 11.84 16.57 -5.55
CA MET A 435 11.12 17.01 -4.36
C MET A 435 11.53 18.41 -3.95
N GLU A 436 10.55 19.18 -3.54
CA GLU A 436 10.77 20.53 -2.99
C GLU A 436 11.07 20.49 -1.50
N ASP A 437 10.63 19.44 -0.81
CA ASP A 437 10.80 19.24 0.64
C ASP A 437 11.82 18.17 0.98
N GLN A 438 12.46 18.36 2.14
CA GLN A 438 13.30 17.35 2.76
C GLN A 438 12.54 16.69 3.92
N PRO A 439 12.68 15.37 4.13
CA PRO A 439 12.13 14.70 5.30
C PRO A 439 12.57 15.38 6.60
N PHE A 440 11.71 15.43 7.61
CA PHE A 440 11.90 16.14 8.90
C PHE A 440 12.06 17.65 8.80
N GLN A 441 12.08 18.23 7.60
CA GLN A 441 12.32 19.67 7.39
C GLN A 441 11.28 20.26 6.43
N PRO A 442 9.96 20.23 6.77
CA PRO A 442 8.96 20.82 5.90
C PRO A 442 9.23 22.30 5.73
N THR A 443 9.34 22.76 4.50
CA THR A 443 9.56 24.17 4.21
C THR A 443 8.24 24.94 4.35
N ALA A 444 8.28 26.10 5.02
CA ALA A 444 7.12 26.98 5.18
C ALA A 444 6.58 27.51 3.82
N SER A 445 7.33 27.34 2.71
CA SER A 445 6.95 27.73 1.36
C SER A 445 5.92 26.83 0.69
N LEU A 446 5.55 25.69 1.31
CA LEU A 446 4.61 24.70 0.77
C LEU A 446 3.15 25.00 1.12
N GLN A 447 2.80 26.23 1.48
CA GLN A 447 1.42 26.59 1.82
C GLN A 447 0.45 26.50 0.63
N SER A 448 0.93 26.51 -0.61
CA SER A 448 0.09 26.27 -1.78
C SER A 448 0.82 25.54 -2.91
N PHE A 449 0.18 24.52 -3.49
CA PHE A 449 0.61 23.77 -4.66
C PHE A 449 -0.19 24.24 -5.88
N GLY A 450 0.51 24.84 -6.87
CA GLY A 450 -0.09 25.22 -8.15
C GLY A 450 -1.08 26.39 -8.10
N ASP A 451 -1.63 26.74 -9.28
CA ASP A 451 -2.60 27.82 -9.47
C ASP A 451 -4.00 27.46 -8.92
N ASN A 452 -4.27 26.18 -8.67
CA ASN A 452 -5.56 25.66 -8.17
C ASN A 452 -5.69 25.71 -6.64
N GLY A 453 -4.70 26.26 -5.93
CA GLY A 453 -4.76 26.49 -4.48
C GLY A 453 -4.65 25.23 -3.61
N LEU A 454 -4.21 24.09 -4.15
CA LEU A 454 -3.89 22.90 -3.35
C LEU A 454 -2.76 23.22 -2.37
N SER A 455 -2.90 22.78 -1.13
CA SER A 455 -1.87 22.87 -0.10
C SER A 455 -1.17 21.52 0.12
N TYR A 456 0.04 21.56 0.69
CA TYR A 456 0.73 20.36 1.15
C TYR A 456 -0.15 19.56 2.14
N GLN A 457 -0.86 20.27 3.04
CA GLN A 457 -1.76 19.65 4.01
C GLN A 457 -2.89 18.87 3.33
N GLU A 458 -3.49 19.42 2.27
CA GLU A 458 -4.54 18.71 1.51
C GLU A 458 -3.99 17.47 0.82
N LEU A 459 -2.82 17.54 0.17
CA LEU A 459 -2.19 16.37 -0.44
C LEU A 459 -1.77 15.32 0.59
N SER A 460 -1.31 15.75 1.76
CA SER A 460 -1.04 14.88 2.90
C SER A 460 -2.34 14.18 3.38
N THR A 461 -3.47 14.91 3.41
CA THR A 461 -4.79 14.34 3.73
C THR A 461 -5.26 13.34 2.66
N LEU A 462 -4.98 13.61 1.38
CA LEU A 462 -5.28 12.66 0.31
C LEU A 462 -4.46 11.37 0.48
N ALA A 463 -3.17 11.48 0.80
CA ALA A 463 -2.34 10.32 1.12
C ALA A 463 -2.92 9.51 2.29
N ASP A 464 -3.38 10.19 3.37
CA ASP A 464 -4.03 9.51 4.50
C ASP A 464 -5.31 8.81 4.08
N ALA A 465 -6.13 9.42 3.24
CA ALA A 465 -7.37 8.83 2.74
C ALA A 465 -7.10 7.59 1.87
N VAL A 466 -6.08 7.62 1.01
CA VAL A 466 -5.66 6.46 0.21
C VAL A 466 -5.17 5.35 1.13
N HIS A 467 -4.27 5.65 2.06
CA HIS A 467 -3.72 4.66 2.99
C HIS A 467 -4.78 4.12 3.96
N TYR A 468 -5.71 4.96 4.44
CA TYR A 468 -6.84 4.54 5.27
C TYR A 468 -7.74 3.57 4.52
N ALA A 469 -8.10 3.90 3.28
CA ALA A 469 -8.90 3.02 2.45
C ALA A 469 -8.23 1.68 2.17
N GLN A 470 -6.89 1.66 2.01
CA GLN A 470 -6.09 0.45 1.86
C GLN A 470 -6.03 -0.40 3.14
N ARG A 471 -6.03 0.21 4.33
CA ARG A 471 -5.88 -0.48 5.63
C ARG A 471 -7.14 -1.18 6.13
N ARG A 472 -8.30 -0.93 5.54
CA ARG A 472 -9.55 -1.68 5.82
C ARG A 472 -9.50 -3.13 5.36
N VAL A 473 -8.32 -3.61 5.05
CA VAL A 473 -8.02 -4.90 4.43
C VAL A 473 -7.70 -5.97 5.46
#